data_f45e97eea3c181c0e66a7a9a70b5125a
#
_entry.id   f45e97eea3c181c0e66a7a9a70b5125a
#
_cell.length_a   1.000
_cell.length_b   1.000
_cell.length_c   1.000
_cell.angle_alpha   90.00
_cell.angle_beta   90.00
_cell.angle_gamma   90.00
#
_symmetry.space_group_name_H-M   'P 1'
#
loop_
_entity.id
_entity.type
_entity.pdbx_description
1 polymer ?
#
loop_
_entity_poly.entity_id
_entity_poly.type
_entity_poly.pdbx_seq_one_letter_code
_entity_poly.pdbx_strand_id
1 'polypeptide(L)'
;MAEERRNRWGGVAAPLVGAAVGFAVGAIVGGGMLPRIYDWTTEWNIDAPRAEVFRILSAPEEQRHWWPSMIVERVEPLPDNPDGRIITYRVLQAPSVRRVAPPFILVSTIGDVDRDRRTRAVVTGDLAGVLETLLYDRPDGGTRIVYHWYTRVTNPLLNALGFVMAPVFRASHDHVMREGEAGLQAYCAARLGQRSVPATDIETRQAGS
;
A
#
# COMPACT_ATOMS: atom_id res chain seq x y z
N MET A 1 69.09 23.47 0.32
CA MET A 1 68.16 23.59 1.45
C MET A 1 66.74 23.71 0.88
N ALA A 2 66.19 22.58 0.43
CA ALA A 2 64.81 22.55 -0.05
C ALA A 2 64.32 21.08 -0.09
N GLU A 3 64.15 20.49 1.09
CA GLU A 3 63.61 19.11 1.16
C GLU A 3 63.20 18.81 2.59
N GLU A 4 62.07 19.43 3.02
CA GLU A 4 61.40 19.01 4.28
C GLU A 4 60.03 19.68 4.45
N ARG A 5 59.11 19.49 3.45
CA ARG A 5 57.67 19.76 3.62
C ARG A 5 56.82 18.78 2.83
N ARG A 6 56.96 17.50 3.10
CA ARG A 6 55.99 16.50 2.62
C ARG A 6 55.80 15.46 3.72
N ASN A 7 54.58 15.28 4.14
CA ASN A 7 54.03 14.29 5.05
C ASN A 7 53.59 14.83 6.43
N ARG A 8 52.51 15.59 6.45
CA ARG A 8 51.75 15.83 7.69
C ARG A 8 50.23 15.73 7.56
N TRP A 9 49.72 15.17 6.47
CA TRP A 9 48.26 15.03 6.26
C TRP A 9 47.75 13.61 6.10
N GLY A 10 48.59 12.59 6.29
CA GLY A 10 48.25 11.20 6.06
C GLY A 10 47.67 10.44 7.29
N GLY A 11 47.59 11.05 8.49
CA GLY A 11 47.33 10.29 9.72
C GLY A 11 45.93 10.42 10.32
N VAL A 12 45.08 11.33 9.86
CA VAL A 12 43.83 11.61 10.58
C VAL A 12 42.58 11.12 9.83
N ALA A 13 42.67 10.84 8.54
CA ALA A 13 41.50 10.41 7.74
C ALA A 13 41.14 8.92 7.93
N ALA A 14 42.11 8.05 8.14
CA ALA A 14 41.90 6.59 8.27
C ALA A 14 41.03 6.18 9.48
N PRO A 15 41.23 6.72 10.68
CA PRO A 15 40.41 6.33 11.82
C PRO A 15 38.98 6.87 11.77
N LEU A 16 38.74 8.02 11.11
CA LEU A 16 37.38 8.58 10.95
C LEU A 16 36.54 7.78 9.97
N VAL A 17 37.14 7.29 8.87
CA VAL A 17 36.44 6.44 7.90
C VAL A 17 36.11 5.08 8.54
N GLY A 18 37.03 4.48 9.28
CA GLY A 18 36.79 3.22 9.99
C GLY A 18 35.70 3.35 11.06
N ALA A 19 35.66 4.45 11.81
CA ALA A 19 34.65 4.71 12.81
C ALA A 19 33.25 4.92 12.17
N ALA A 20 33.18 5.65 11.06
CA ALA A 20 31.92 5.87 10.34
C ALA A 20 31.35 4.58 9.75
N VAL A 21 32.20 3.75 9.16
CA VAL A 21 31.80 2.43 8.63
C VAL A 21 31.38 1.48 9.76
N GLY A 22 32.13 1.44 10.86
CA GLY A 22 31.80 0.62 12.04
C GLY A 22 30.50 1.04 12.70
N PHE A 23 30.22 2.34 12.79
CA PHE A 23 28.94 2.86 13.31
C PHE A 23 27.78 2.53 12.37
N ALA A 24 27.94 2.66 11.06
CA ALA A 24 26.93 2.31 10.09
C ALA A 24 26.59 0.81 10.09
N VAL A 25 27.61 -0.06 10.16
CA VAL A 25 27.43 -1.52 10.27
C VAL A 25 26.77 -1.88 11.62
N GLY A 26 27.20 -1.28 12.72
CA GLY A 26 26.59 -1.49 14.04
C GLY A 26 25.12 -1.04 14.10
N ALA A 27 24.79 0.09 13.46
CA ALA A 27 23.41 0.57 13.36
C ALA A 27 22.54 -0.34 12.48
N ILE A 28 23.08 -0.89 11.39
CA ILE A 28 22.38 -1.85 10.53
C ILE A 28 22.14 -3.17 11.28
N VAL A 29 23.14 -3.71 11.94
CA VAL A 29 23.02 -4.98 12.69
C VAL A 29 22.13 -4.81 13.91
N GLY A 30 22.32 -3.78 14.73
CA GLY A 30 21.53 -3.53 15.92
C GLY A 30 20.09 -3.09 15.61
N GLY A 31 19.90 -2.25 14.61
CA GLY A 31 18.58 -1.78 14.15
C GLY A 31 17.77 -2.86 13.44
N GLY A 32 18.42 -3.85 12.82
CA GLY A 32 17.77 -4.98 12.15
C GLY A 32 17.23 -6.05 13.11
N MET A 33 17.64 -6.05 14.37
CA MET A 33 17.19 -7.06 15.36
C MET A 33 15.80 -6.76 15.95
N LEU A 34 15.36 -5.49 15.95
CA LEU A 34 14.05 -5.13 16.46
C LEU A 34 13.05 -4.95 15.29
N PRO A 35 11.90 -5.62 15.34
CA PRO A 35 10.89 -5.48 14.30
C PRO A 35 10.35 -4.04 14.30
N ARG A 36 10.32 -3.42 13.11
CA ARG A 36 9.70 -2.10 12.94
C ARG A 36 8.20 -2.25 12.91
N ILE A 37 7.55 -1.48 13.75
CA ILE A 37 6.10 -1.44 13.85
C ILE A 37 5.62 -0.12 13.24
N TYR A 38 4.58 -0.21 12.44
CA TYR A 38 3.86 0.93 11.89
C TYR A 38 2.40 0.84 12.28
N ASP A 39 1.85 1.97 12.66
CA ASP A 39 0.43 2.16 12.93
C ASP A 39 -0.03 3.32 12.05
N TRP A 40 -0.78 2.99 11.02
CA TRP A 40 -1.24 3.96 10.04
C TRP A 40 -2.75 4.01 10.01
N THR A 41 -3.26 5.24 10.03
CA THR A 41 -4.65 5.53 9.71
C THR A 41 -4.70 6.37 8.44
N THR A 42 -5.46 5.90 7.46
CA THR A 42 -5.68 6.62 6.20
C THR A 42 -7.18 6.76 5.98
N GLU A 43 -7.63 7.95 5.60
CA GLU A 43 -9.03 8.22 5.28
C GLU A 43 -9.17 8.56 3.80
N TRP A 44 -10.20 7.99 3.17
CA TRP A 44 -10.63 8.30 1.82
C TRP A 44 -12.05 8.82 1.82
N ASN A 45 -12.35 9.74 0.90
CA ASN A 45 -13.69 10.27 0.67
C ASN A 45 -14.12 9.99 -0.76
N ILE A 46 -15.11 9.14 -0.93
CA ILE A 46 -15.59 8.66 -2.23
C ILE A 46 -17.02 9.16 -2.45
N ASP A 47 -17.29 9.79 -3.62
CA ASP A 47 -18.60 10.33 -3.98
C ASP A 47 -19.48 9.24 -4.60
N ALA A 48 -19.68 8.17 -3.85
CA ALA A 48 -20.51 7.03 -4.21
C ALA A 48 -21.16 6.42 -2.98
N PRO A 49 -22.34 5.79 -3.10
CA PRO A 49 -23.03 5.13 -2.00
C PRO A 49 -22.20 4.00 -1.40
N ARG A 50 -22.25 3.84 -0.08
CA ARG A 50 -21.46 2.87 0.70
C ARG A 50 -21.57 1.43 0.18
N ALA A 51 -22.76 0.99 -0.16
CA ALA A 51 -22.97 -0.36 -0.69
C ALA A 51 -22.24 -0.59 -2.02
N GLU A 52 -22.20 0.42 -2.91
CA GLU A 52 -21.45 0.32 -4.17
C GLU A 52 -19.93 0.33 -3.92
N VAL A 53 -19.45 1.20 -3.04
CA VAL A 53 -18.04 1.26 -2.64
C VAL A 53 -17.61 -0.08 -2.03
N PHE A 54 -18.39 -0.61 -1.10
CA PHE A 54 -18.10 -1.91 -0.46
C PHE A 54 -18.06 -3.05 -1.50
N ARG A 55 -19.02 -3.07 -2.43
CA ARG A 55 -19.05 -4.04 -3.51
C ARG A 55 -17.76 -4.01 -4.35
N ILE A 56 -17.29 -2.81 -4.73
CA ILE A 56 -16.06 -2.63 -5.52
C ILE A 56 -14.83 -3.07 -4.73
N LEU A 57 -14.73 -2.68 -3.45
CA LEU A 57 -13.64 -3.09 -2.57
C LEU A 57 -13.60 -4.61 -2.33
N SER A 58 -14.77 -5.27 -2.38
CA SER A 58 -14.92 -6.71 -2.20
C SER A 58 -14.69 -7.52 -3.49
N ALA A 59 -14.42 -6.87 -4.61
CA ALA A 59 -14.19 -7.48 -5.93
C ALA A 59 -12.71 -7.34 -6.33
N PRO A 60 -11.82 -8.24 -5.87
CA PRO A 60 -10.39 -8.15 -6.15
C PRO A 60 -10.05 -8.20 -7.64
N GLU A 61 -10.90 -8.84 -8.47
CA GLU A 61 -10.77 -8.88 -9.93
C GLU A 61 -10.95 -7.50 -10.59
N GLU A 62 -11.70 -6.60 -9.96
CA GLU A 62 -11.90 -5.24 -10.44
C GLU A 62 -10.75 -4.30 -10.01
N GLN A 63 -9.96 -4.67 -9.01
CA GLN A 63 -8.97 -3.80 -8.38
C GLN A 63 -7.92 -3.27 -9.35
N ARG A 64 -7.51 -4.07 -10.35
CA ARG A 64 -6.57 -3.66 -11.40
C ARG A 64 -7.00 -2.42 -12.20
N HIS A 65 -8.31 -2.12 -12.21
CA HIS A 65 -8.88 -1.01 -12.97
C HIS A 65 -8.81 0.32 -12.22
N TRP A 66 -8.61 0.27 -10.90
CA TRP A 66 -8.62 1.48 -10.09
C TRP A 66 -7.44 1.60 -9.12
N TRP A 67 -6.69 0.51 -8.85
CA TRP A 67 -5.52 0.56 -7.96
C TRP A 67 -4.29 -0.10 -8.59
N PRO A 68 -3.63 0.57 -9.56
CA PRO A 68 -2.55 -0.05 -10.34
C PRO A 68 -1.31 -0.43 -9.53
N SER A 69 -1.05 0.23 -8.39
CA SER A 69 0.06 -0.17 -7.51
C SER A 69 -0.22 -1.41 -6.67
N MET A 70 -1.49 -1.84 -6.54
CA MET A 70 -1.90 -3.03 -5.78
C MET A 70 -2.26 -4.17 -6.75
N ILE A 71 -1.26 -4.89 -7.23
CA ILE A 71 -1.45 -5.98 -8.20
C ILE A 71 -1.95 -7.22 -7.47
N VAL A 72 -3.16 -7.66 -7.78
CA VAL A 72 -3.71 -8.94 -7.33
C VAL A 72 -3.07 -10.07 -8.14
N GLU A 73 -2.27 -10.91 -7.49
CA GLU A 73 -1.63 -12.06 -8.13
C GLU A 73 -2.47 -13.33 -8.01
N ARG A 74 -3.14 -13.50 -6.87
CA ARG A 74 -3.92 -14.70 -6.56
C ARG A 74 -5.08 -14.38 -5.64
N VAL A 75 -6.22 -15.02 -5.88
CA VAL A 75 -7.40 -14.99 -5.01
C VAL A 75 -7.84 -16.41 -4.75
N GLU A 76 -8.03 -16.74 -3.48
CA GLU A 76 -8.52 -18.05 -3.04
C GLU A 76 -9.68 -17.85 -2.07
N PRO A 77 -10.68 -18.73 -2.09
CA PRO A 77 -11.72 -18.72 -1.05
C PRO A 77 -11.08 -19.08 0.29
N LEU A 78 -11.57 -18.46 1.36
CA LEU A 78 -11.21 -18.90 2.71
C LEU A 78 -12.03 -20.13 3.05
N PRO A 79 -11.41 -21.28 3.41
CA PRO A 79 -12.15 -22.47 3.84
C PRO A 79 -13.13 -22.13 4.98
N ASP A 80 -14.32 -22.71 4.91
CA ASP A 80 -15.38 -22.59 5.92
C ASP A 80 -15.95 -21.17 6.12
N ASN A 81 -15.59 -20.21 5.25
CA ASN A 81 -16.11 -18.84 5.29
C ASN A 81 -16.44 -18.34 3.87
N PRO A 82 -17.72 -18.34 3.44
CA PRO A 82 -18.13 -18.00 2.08
C PRO A 82 -17.87 -16.52 1.73
N ASP A 83 -17.84 -15.63 2.71
CA ASP A 83 -17.52 -14.21 2.54
C ASP A 83 -16.01 -13.93 2.65
N GLY A 84 -15.24 -14.93 3.13
CA GLY A 84 -13.80 -14.81 3.35
C GLY A 84 -12.99 -15.03 2.07
N ARG A 85 -11.82 -14.39 2.01
CA ARG A 85 -10.87 -14.50 0.89
C ARG A 85 -9.43 -14.49 1.39
N ILE A 86 -8.57 -15.19 0.67
CA ILE A 86 -7.12 -15.08 0.78
C ILE A 86 -6.64 -14.43 -0.50
N ILE A 87 -6.00 -13.27 -0.41
CA ILE A 87 -5.56 -12.51 -1.57
C ILE A 87 -4.06 -12.28 -1.46
N THR A 88 -3.32 -12.68 -2.49
CA THR A 88 -1.90 -12.36 -2.62
C THR A 88 -1.74 -11.11 -3.47
N TYR A 89 -1.08 -10.12 -2.91
CA TYR A 89 -0.78 -8.86 -3.56
C TYR A 89 0.71 -8.70 -3.80
N ARG A 90 1.06 -8.13 -4.95
CA ARG A 90 2.34 -7.48 -5.20
C ARG A 90 2.13 -5.97 -5.19
N VAL A 91 2.69 -5.30 -4.20
CA VAL A 91 2.56 -3.85 -4.02
C VAL A 91 3.74 -3.14 -4.65
N LEU A 92 3.47 -2.34 -5.68
CA LEU A 92 4.49 -1.53 -6.34
C LEU A 92 4.78 -0.28 -5.51
N GLN A 93 6.05 0.04 -5.38
CA GLN A 93 6.48 1.27 -4.72
C GLN A 93 6.19 2.50 -5.58
N ALA A 94 6.17 3.69 -4.97
CA ALA A 94 6.12 4.95 -5.69
C ALA A 94 7.19 5.01 -6.80
N PRO A 95 6.91 5.61 -7.97
CA PRO A 95 7.85 5.68 -9.09
C PRO A 95 9.23 6.24 -8.71
N SER A 96 9.28 7.19 -7.78
CA SER A 96 10.52 7.81 -7.28
C SER A 96 11.46 6.83 -6.57
N VAL A 97 10.93 5.72 -6.03
CA VAL A 97 11.71 4.77 -5.23
C VAL A 97 11.76 3.35 -5.82
N ARG A 98 11.05 3.06 -6.90
CA ARG A 98 11.02 1.71 -7.55
C ARG A 98 12.40 1.16 -7.91
N ARG A 99 13.40 2.04 -8.14
CA ARG A 99 14.77 1.64 -8.48
C ARG A 99 15.55 1.10 -7.28
N VAL A 100 15.17 1.49 -6.07
CA VAL A 100 15.92 1.18 -4.83
C VAL A 100 15.09 0.34 -3.84
N ALA A 101 13.78 0.32 -4.00
CA ALA A 101 12.88 -0.47 -3.17
C ALA A 101 12.09 -1.46 -4.05
N PRO A 102 12.30 -2.78 -3.88
CA PRO A 102 11.56 -3.81 -4.61
C PRO A 102 10.07 -3.78 -4.24
N PRO A 103 9.19 -4.36 -5.08
CA PRO A 103 7.80 -4.59 -4.70
C PRO A 103 7.69 -5.43 -3.43
N PHE A 104 6.65 -5.19 -2.64
CA PHE A 104 6.29 -6.03 -1.49
C PHE A 104 5.35 -7.15 -1.90
N ILE A 105 5.48 -8.29 -1.26
CA ILE A 105 4.49 -9.36 -1.33
C ILE A 105 3.70 -9.38 -0.03
N LEU A 106 2.39 -9.25 -0.15
CA LEU A 106 1.46 -9.31 0.96
C LEU A 106 0.43 -10.40 0.71
N VAL A 107 0.12 -11.17 1.73
CA VAL A 107 -1.00 -12.12 1.72
C VAL A 107 -2.00 -11.63 2.74
N SER A 108 -3.18 -11.27 2.26
CA SER A 108 -4.29 -10.74 3.07
C SER A 108 -5.35 -11.81 3.24
N THR A 109 -5.56 -12.28 4.46
CA THR A 109 -6.62 -13.22 4.82
C THR A 109 -7.77 -12.42 5.42
N ILE A 110 -8.82 -12.20 4.64
CA ILE A 110 -10.05 -11.52 5.03
C ILE A 110 -11.00 -12.57 5.58
N GLY A 111 -11.27 -12.55 6.88
CA GLY A 111 -12.13 -13.55 7.54
C GLY A 111 -13.28 -12.95 8.33
N ASP A 112 -13.22 -11.66 8.65
CA ASP A 112 -14.27 -10.94 9.38
C ASP A 112 -14.85 -9.86 8.46
N VAL A 113 -16.09 -10.08 8.01
CA VAL A 113 -16.79 -9.23 7.04
C VAL A 113 -18.16 -8.86 7.63
N ASP A 114 -18.34 -7.58 7.94
CA ASP A 114 -19.64 -6.96 8.19
C ASP A 114 -20.02 -6.17 6.95
N ARG A 115 -20.97 -6.70 6.17
CA ARG A 115 -21.32 -6.17 4.85
C ARG A 115 -21.64 -4.68 4.90
N ASP A 116 -21.12 -3.97 3.91
CA ASP A 116 -21.23 -2.52 3.73
C ASP A 116 -20.63 -1.67 4.85
N ARG A 117 -20.01 -2.26 5.87
CA ARG A 117 -19.52 -1.52 7.05
C ARG A 117 -18.05 -1.75 7.36
N ARG A 118 -17.63 -3.02 7.36
CA ARG A 118 -16.29 -3.35 7.87
C ARG A 118 -15.75 -4.61 7.22
N THR A 119 -14.45 -4.60 6.97
CA THR A 119 -13.68 -5.82 6.76
C THR A 119 -12.45 -5.80 7.65
N ARG A 120 -12.04 -6.98 8.12
CA ARG A 120 -10.80 -7.16 8.85
C ARG A 120 -9.99 -8.27 8.23
N ALA A 121 -8.72 -7.98 7.98
CA ALA A 121 -7.79 -8.90 7.38
C ALA A 121 -6.56 -9.11 8.26
N VAL A 122 -6.09 -10.35 8.33
CA VAL A 122 -4.75 -10.67 8.80
C VAL A 122 -3.82 -10.62 7.60
N VAL A 123 -2.77 -9.82 7.69
CA VAL A 123 -1.77 -9.63 6.63
C VAL A 123 -0.50 -10.35 7.01
N THR A 124 0.09 -11.08 6.06
CA THR A 124 1.39 -11.77 6.17
C THR A 124 2.24 -11.50 4.93
N GLY A 125 3.47 -11.97 4.89
CA GLY A 125 4.42 -11.71 3.81
C GLY A 125 5.54 -10.78 4.25
N ASP A 126 5.96 -9.82 3.42
CA ASP A 126 7.03 -8.87 3.75
C ASP A 126 6.67 -7.91 4.90
N LEU A 127 5.37 -7.70 5.09
CA LEU A 127 4.77 -7.05 6.25
C LEU A 127 3.76 -7.99 6.88
N ALA A 128 3.65 -7.98 8.22
CA ALA A 128 2.68 -8.80 8.94
C ALA A 128 1.92 -7.97 9.96
N GLY A 129 0.60 -8.16 10.04
CA GLY A 129 -0.24 -7.41 10.97
C GLY A 129 -1.72 -7.56 10.71
N VAL A 130 -2.47 -6.50 11.03
CA VAL A 130 -3.92 -6.44 10.86
C VAL A 130 -4.29 -5.18 10.09
N LEU A 131 -5.12 -5.35 9.07
CA LEU A 131 -5.77 -4.27 8.35
C LEU A 131 -7.26 -4.30 8.67
N GLU A 132 -7.78 -3.22 9.17
CA GLU A 132 -9.22 -2.99 9.33
C GLU A 132 -9.66 -1.89 8.37
N THR A 133 -10.73 -2.13 7.64
CA THR A 133 -11.36 -1.18 6.73
C THR A 133 -12.76 -0.89 7.21
N LEU A 134 -13.05 0.36 7.51
CA LEU A 134 -14.34 0.83 8.02
C LEU A 134 -14.98 1.77 6.99
N LEU A 135 -16.27 1.60 6.74
CA LEU A 135 -17.03 2.42 5.81
C LEU A 135 -18.16 3.13 6.53
N TYR A 136 -18.24 4.45 6.33
CA TYR A 136 -19.26 5.31 6.93
C TYR A 136 -19.98 6.10 5.85
N ASP A 137 -21.30 6.32 6.05
CA ASP A 137 -22.04 7.24 5.19
C ASP A 137 -21.62 8.68 5.46
N ARG A 138 -21.48 9.46 4.39
CA ARG A 138 -21.31 10.91 4.45
C ARG A 138 -22.67 11.61 4.29
N PRO A 139 -22.86 12.81 4.86
CA PRO A 139 -24.14 13.55 4.76
C PRO A 139 -24.55 13.88 3.31
N ASP A 140 -23.60 13.96 2.40
CA ASP A 140 -23.79 14.25 0.96
C ASP A 140 -24.13 13.00 0.12
N GLY A 141 -24.31 11.84 0.75
CA GLY A 141 -24.59 10.56 0.10
C GLY A 141 -23.35 9.81 -0.36
N GLY A 142 -22.16 10.35 -0.12
CA GLY A 142 -20.88 9.69 -0.36
C GLY A 142 -20.48 8.73 0.77
N THR A 143 -19.28 8.19 0.67
CA THR A 143 -18.70 7.25 1.62
C THR A 143 -17.37 7.75 2.14
N ARG A 144 -17.17 7.73 3.45
CA ARG A 144 -15.89 7.86 4.10
C ARG A 144 -15.35 6.47 4.43
N ILE A 145 -14.16 6.15 3.95
CA ILE A 145 -13.45 4.90 4.23
C ILE A 145 -12.32 5.23 5.19
N VAL A 146 -12.16 4.43 6.25
CA VAL A 146 -11.05 4.54 7.19
C VAL A 146 -10.30 3.22 7.19
N TYR A 147 -9.03 3.27 6.86
CA TYR A 147 -8.10 2.16 6.93
C TYR A 147 -7.26 2.29 8.20
N HIS A 148 -7.34 1.32 9.10
CA HIS A 148 -6.43 1.15 10.22
C HIS A 148 -5.48 0.00 9.92
N TRP A 149 -4.21 0.30 9.77
CA TRP A 149 -3.20 -0.71 9.47
C TRP A 149 -2.12 -0.75 10.53
N TYR A 150 -2.21 -1.73 11.41
CA TYR A 150 -1.18 -2.06 12.37
C TYR A 150 -0.32 -3.18 11.79
N THR A 151 0.97 -2.89 11.54
CA THR A 151 1.85 -3.83 10.85
C THR A 151 3.29 -3.76 11.36
N ARG A 152 4.00 -4.87 11.20
CA ARG A 152 5.43 -4.99 11.45
C ARG A 152 6.15 -5.47 10.19
N VAL A 153 7.38 -5.02 10.00
CA VAL A 153 8.24 -5.50 8.92
C VAL A 153 8.78 -6.88 9.30
N THR A 154 8.52 -7.87 8.46
CA THR A 154 8.98 -9.25 8.64
C THR A 154 10.16 -9.58 7.75
N ASN A 155 10.30 -8.92 6.61
CA ASN A 155 11.43 -9.07 5.71
C ASN A 155 12.71 -8.47 6.36
N PRO A 156 13.76 -9.28 6.63
CA PRO A 156 14.93 -8.81 7.36
C PRO A 156 15.72 -7.74 6.62
N LEU A 157 15.76 -7.78 5.27
CA LEU A 157 16.39 -6.76 4.46
C LEU A 157 15.66 -5.41 4.55
N LEU A 158 14.33 -5.43 4.42
CA LEU A 158 13.51 -4.24 4.58
C LEU A 158 13.59 -3.68 6.01
N ASN A 159 13.65 -4.57 7.01
CA ASN A 159 13.81 -4.16 8.41
C ASN A 159 15.17 -3.48 8.65
N ALA A 160 16.25 -4.05 8.13
CA ALA A 160 17.59 -3.47 8.24
C ALA A 160 17.71 -2.10 7.55
N LEU A 161 17.14 -1.99 6.34
CA LEU A 161 17.13 -0.73 5.57
C LEU A 161 16.17 0.31 6.13
N GLY A 162 15.18 -0.10 6.90
CA GLY A 162 14.09 0.76 7.38
C GLY A 162 14.55 1.96 8.21
N PHE A 163 15.74 1.91 8.85
CA PHE A 163 16.27 3.06 9.60
C PHE A 163 16.58 4.25 8.68
N VAL A 164 17.19 3.99 7.53
CA VAL A 164 17.54 5.02 6.54
C VAL A 164 16.36 5.31 5.63
N MET A 165 15.53 4.31 5.35
CA MET A 165 14.47 4.37 4.34
C MET A 165 13.08 4.69 4.91
N ALA A 166 12.93 4.91 6.23
CA ALA A 166 11.63 5.21 6.84
C ALA A 166 10.86 6.37 6.17
N PRO A 167 11.49 7.52 5.83
CA PRO A 167 10.80 8.59 5.12
C PRO A 167 10.34 8.17 3.71
N VAL A 168 11.15 7.34 3.04
CA VAL A 168 10.86 6.81 1.69
C VAL A 168 9.68 5.84 1.75
N PHE A 169 9.63 4.96 2.74
CA PHE A 169 8.50 4.04 2.92
C PHE A 169 7.21 4.78 3.23
N ARG A 170 7.27 5.83 4.06
CA ARG A 170 6.11 6.68 4.33
C ARG A 170 5.63 7.37 3.05
N ALA A 171 6.52 8.02 2.32
CA ALA A 171 6.18 8.70 1.07
C ALA A 171 5.62 7.73 0.02
N SER A 172 6.15 6.49 -0.04
CA SER A 172 5.66 5.45 -0.93
C SER A 172 4.26 4.97 -0.50
N HIS A 173 4.03 4.74 0.78
CA HIS A 173 2.70 4.42 1.32
C HIS A 173 1.68 5.50 0.97
N ASP A 174 2.02 6.77 1.25
CA ASP A 174 1.13 7.90 0.97
C ASP A 174 0.82 8.03 -0.53
N HIS A 175 1.79 7.71 -1.40
CA HIS A 175 1.58 7.71 -2.84
C HIS A 175 0.60 6.60 -3.26
N VAL A 176 0.82 5.36 -2.80
CA VAL A 176 -0.02 4.20 -3.10
C VAL A 176 -1.45 4.43 -2.62
N MET A 177 -1.62 4.99 -1.42
CA MET A 177 -2.95 5.28 -0.87
C MET A 177 -3.67 6.40 -1.64
N ARG A 178 -3.00 7.50 -2.02
CA ARG A 178 -3.60 8.55 -2.85
C ARG A 178 -3.96 8.05 -4.26
N GLU A 179 -3.13 7.21 -4.86
CA GLU A 179 -3.44 6.56 -6.15
C GLU A 179 -4.71 5.72 -6.06
N GLY A 180 -4.85 4.93 -4.98
CA GLY A 180 -6.03 4.11 -4.72
C GLY A 180 -7.30 4.96 -4.54
N GLU A 181 -7.23 6.04 -3.74
CA GLU A 181 -8.36 6.95 -3.54
C GLU A 181 -8.82 7.58 -4.85
N ALA A 182 -7.90 8.19 -5.59
CA ALA A 182 -8.20 8.84 -6.86
C ALA A 182 -8.75 7.84 -7.90
N GLY A 183 -8.16 6.64 -7.95
CA GLY A 183 -8.61 5.59 -8.85
C GLY A 183 -9.99 5.06 -8.51
N LEU A 184 -10.27 4.80 -7.22
CA LEU A 184 -11.59 4.35 -6.77
C LEU A 184 -12.66 5.42 -7.02
N GLN A 185 -12.35 6.69 -6.76
CA GLN A 185 -13.25 7.82 -7.05
C GLN A 185 -13.62 7.86 -8.53
N ALA A 186 -12.63 7.81 -9.43
CA ALA A 186 -12.85 7.83 -10.87
C ALA A 186 -13.64 6.59 -11.36
N TYR A 187 -13.32 5.41 -10.79
CA TYR A 187 -13.98 4.16 -11.14
C TYR A 187 -15.45 4.14 -10.72
N CYS A 188 -15.78 4.61 -9.51
CA CYS A 188 -17.15 4.77 -9.03
C CYS A 188 -17.93 5.74 -9.90
N ALA A 189 -17.36 6.90 -10.23
CA ALA A 189 -18.01 7.91 -11.07
C ALA A 189 -18.36 7.36 -12.46
N ALA A 190 -17.44 6.63 -13.11
CA ALA A 190 -17.67 6.01 -14.40
C ALA A 190 -18.81 4.97 -14.35
N ARG A 191 -18.87 4.13 -13.31
CA ARG A 191 -19.93 3.11 -13.17
C ARG A 191 -21.30 3.70 -12.89
N LEU A 192 -21.37 4.72 -12.04
CA LEU A 192 -22.63 5.42 -11.75
C LEU A 192 -23.13 6.16 -12.98
N GLY A 193 -22.24 6.81 -13.75
CA GLY A 193 -22.60 7.46 -15.02
C GLY A 193 -23.15 6.47 -16.05
N GLN A 194 -22.58 5.28 -16.16
CA GLN A 194 -23.08 4.22 -17.06
C GLN A 194 -24.47 3.71 -16.67
N ARG A 195 -24.80 3.64 -15.39
CA ARG A 195 -26.14 3.22 -14.89
C ARG A 195 -27.21 4.28 -15.11
N SER A 196 -26.82 5.53 -15.27
CA SER A 196 -27.75 6.66 -15.46
C SER A 196 -28.16 6.86 -16.92
N VAL A 197 -27.57 6.14 -17.89
CA VAL A 197 -27.98 6.16 -19.30
C VAL A 197 -29.14 5.17 -19.48
N PRO A 198 -30.36 5.63 -19.80
CA PRO A 198 -31.52 4.75 -20.03
C PRO A 198 -31.24 3.82 -21.20
N ALA A 199 -31.63 2.56 -21.08
CA ALA A 199 -31.51 1.54 -22.14
C ALA A 199 -32.30 1.89 -23.43
N THR A 200 -33.12 2.91 -23.41
CA THR A 200 -33.99 3.36 -24.51
C THR A 200 -33.25 3.94 -25.71
N ASP A 201 -32.01 4.41 -25.55
CA ASP A 201 -31.27 5.06 -26.66
C ASP A 201 -30.53 4.06 -27.59
N ILE A 202 -30.50 2.78 -27.24
CA ILE A 202 -29.80 1.75 -28.05
C ILE A 202 -30.72 1.18 -29.14
N GLU A 203 -32.03 1.06 -28.88
CA GLU A 203 -32.96 0.50 -29.85
C GLU A 203 -33.27 1.46 -31.01
N THR A 204 -33.22 2.79 -30.79
CA THR A 204 -33.54 3.77 -31.84
C THR A 204 -32.45 3.89 -32.91
N ARG A 205 -31.23 3.46 -32.66
CA ARG A 205 -30.14 3.49 -33.65
C ARG A 205 -30.07 2.25 -34.56
N GLN A 206 -30.72 1.15 -34.20
CA GLN A 206 -30.73 -0.07 -35.01
C GLN A 206 -31.97 -0.14 -35.95
N ALA A 207 -32.99 0.69 -35.74
CA ALA A 207 -34.19 0.71 -36.57
C ALA A 207 -34.10 1.70 -37.74
N GLY A 208 -33.00 2.41 -37.93
CA GLY A 208 -32.77 3.45 -38.93
C GLY A 208 -31.68 3.16 -39.97
N SER A 209 -31.35 1.88 -40.23
CA SER A 209 -30.39 1.49 -41.28
C SER A 209 -31.01 0.61 -42.30
#